data_52625fa615b059542b070ac0aa8692ab
#
_entry.id   52625fa615b059542b070ac0aa8692ab
#
_cell.length_a   1.000
_cell.length_b   1.000
_cell.length_c   1.000
_cell.angle_alpha   90.00
_cell.angle_beta   90.00
_cell.angle_gamma   90.00
#
_symmetry.space_group_name_H-M   'P 1'
#
loop_
_entity.id
_entity.type
_entity.pdbx_description
1 polymer ?
#
loop_
_entity_poly.entity_id
_entity_poly.type
_entity_poly.pdbx_seq_one_letter_code
_entity_poly.pdbx_strand_id
1 'polypeptide(L)'
;RDTIAGLPPPFDRRALLCPGHPTGRPAREGCFLATYTTNYQLHQWEATDDFLRTDFNEDFAKIDAAIRSAVETAQAKPEVVTGSYTGNNAEYREIDLGFRPKAVILFCREYDSVMAYEGRPRLSHTGDKTMLTTTDNGFQVYYGYYRSGLTDYDYRPVTNKSGEEYRYLAVK
;
A
#
# COMPACT_ATOMS: atom_id res chain seq x y z
N ARG A 1 -16.26 -3.33 11.43
CA ARG A 1 -15.80 -2.55 12.61
C ARG A 1 -14.48 -3.17 13.02
N ASP A 2 -13.39 -2.73 12.41
CA ASP A 2 -12.05 -3.22 12.67
C ASP A 2 -11.44 -2.37 13.78
N THR A 3 -11.25 -2.99 14.92
CA THR A 3 -10.59 -2.44 16.09
C THR A 3 -9.11 -2.33 15.77
N ILE A 4 -8.59 -1.11 15.69
CA ILE A 4 -7.14 -0.85 15.63
C ILE A 4 -6.55 -1.26 16.96
N ALA A 5 -5.98 -2.46 17.03
CA ALA A 5 -5.22 -2.94 18.16
C ALA A 5 -3.81 -2.33 18.10
N GLY A 6 -3.40 -1.60 19.15
CA GLY A 6 -2.00 -1.25 19.33
C GLY A 6 -1.66 0.14 19.85
N LEU A 7 -2.57 0.83 20.52
CA LEU A 7 -2.15 1.98 21.35
C LEU A 7 -1.83 1.46 22.76
N PRO A 8 -0.62 1.75 23.30
CA PRO A 8 -0.33 1.45 24.70
C PRO A 8 -1.28 2.25 25.63
N PRO A 9 -1.62 1.71 26.80
CA PRO A 9 -2.52 2.39 27.73
C PRO A 9 -1.93 3.74 28.19
N PRO A 10 -2.79 4.69 28.56
CA PRO A 10 -2.35 5.99 29.04
C PRO A 10 -1.50 5.80 30.32
N PHE A 11 -0.30 6.36 30.31
CA PHE A 11 0.63 6.32 31.43
C PHE A 11 -0.02 6.93 32.69
N ASP A 12 -0.04 6.13 33.78
CA ASP A 12 -0.49 6.59 35.09
C ASP A 12 0.53 7.59 35.68
N ARG A 13 0.09 8.82 35.84
CA ARG A 13 0.90 9.96 36.32
C ARG A 13 1.38 9.85 37.79
N ARG A 14 1.22 8.70 38.45
CA ARG A 14 1.43 8.57 39.89
C ARG A 14 2.71 7.86 40.36
N ALA A 15 3.56 7.39 39.47
CA ALA A 15 4.75 6.62 39.86
C ALA A 15 6.02 7.07 39.13
N LEU A 16 6.40 8.32 39.27
CA LEU A 16 7.79 8.73 39.00
C LEU A 16 8.42 9.19 40.30
N LEU A 17 8.91 8.23 41.09
CA LEU A 17 9.94 8.44 42.08
C LEU A 17 11.22 8.82 41.34
N CYS A 18 11.74 10.04 41.59
CA CYS A 18 13.04 10.44 41.10
C CYS A 18 14.08 9.41 41.58
N PRO A 19 14.82 8.70 40.72
CA PRO A 19 15.91 7.84 41.15
C PRO A 19 17.00 8.75 41.73
N GLY A 20 17.38 8.51 43.01
CA GLY A 20 18.34 9.27 43.76
C GLY A 20 19.66 9.44 43.01
N HIS A 21 20.07 10.68 42.86
CA HIS A 21 21.39 11.06 42.34
C HIS A 21 22.48 10.60 43.36
N PRO A 22 23.51 9.82 42.94
CA PRO A 22 24.53 9.28 43.87
C PRO A 22 25.60 10.29 44.29
N THR A 23 25.35 11.57 44.22
CA THR A 23 26.32 12.58 44.69
C THR A 23 25.59 13.65 45.49
N GLY A 24 25.67 13.57 46.80
CA GLY A 24 25.37 14.46 47.94
C GLY A 24 25.10 15.95 47.73
N ARG A 25 24.30 16.33 46.70
CA ARG A 25 23.75 17.68 46.59
C ARG A 25 22.34 17.68 47.16
N PRO A 26 21.97 18.70 47.95
CA PRO A 26 20.61 18.82 48.47
C PRO A 26 19.63 18.89 47.31
N ALA A 27 18.54 18.08 47.41
CA ALA A 27 17.43 18.14 46.49
C ALA A 27 16.93 19.58 46.40
N ARG A 28 17.12 20.26 45.27
CA ARG A 28 16.39 21.48 44.96
C ARG A 28 14.91 21.11 44.84
N GLU A 29 14.08 21.70 45.65
CA GLU A 29 12.63 21.67 45.54
C GLU A 29 12.25 22.12 44.12
N GLY A 30 11.66 21.21 43.37
CA GLY A 30 11.18 21.44 42.01
C GLY A 30 11.82 20.53 40.97
N CYS A 31 11.50 19.23 41.02
CA CYS A 31 11.71 18.38 39.87
C CYS A 31 10.71 18.83 38.79
N PHE A 32 11.07 19.83 37.99
CA PHE A 32 10.28 20.23 36.84
C PHE A 32 10.44 19.12 35.80
N LEU A 33 9.39 18.31 35.68
CA LEU A 33 9.32 17.28 34.67
C LEU A 33 8.97 17.97 33.36
N ALA A 34 9.84 17.83 32.36
CA ALA A 34 9.57 18.26 31.01
C ALA A 34 8.19 17.74 30.57
N THR A 35 7.46 18.53 29.84
CA THR A 35 6.23 18.07 29.17
C THR A 35 6.60 17.26 27.92
N TYR A 36 5.62 16.57 27.33
CA TYR A 36 5.88 15.70 26.20
C TYR A 36 4.93 16.00 25.05
N THR A 37 5.43 15.87 23.81
CA THR A 37 4.60 15.97 22.62
C THR A 37 3.57 14.83 22.58
N THR A 38 2.37 15.13 22.05
CA THR A 38 1.24 14.18 22.06
C THR A 38 1.50 12.92 21.26
N ASN A 39 2.17 13.02 20.11
CA ASN A 39 2.28 11.89 19.17
C ASN A 39 3.47 10.97 19.50
N TYR A 40 4.64 11.52 19.70
CA TYR A 40 5.88 10.74 19.80
C TYR A 40 6.51 10.80 21.18
N GLN A 41 5.85 11.50 22.14
CA GLN A 41 6.35 11.63 23.53
C GLN A 41 7.79 12.18 23.58
N LEU A 42 8.07 13.17 22.72
CA LEU A 42 9.35 13.90 22.74
C LEU A 42 9.32 14.92 23.87
N HIS A 43 10.47 15.17 24.49
CA HIS A 43 10.57 16.17 25.54
C HIS A 43 10.27 17.57 25.02
N GLN A 44 9.52 18.32 25.78
CA GLN A 44 9.28 19.76 25.60
C GLN A 44 9.85 20.48 26.79
N TRP A 45 10.97 21.16 26.59
CA TRP A 45 11.69 21.88 27.68
C TRP A 45 11.16 23.29 27.83
N GLU A 46 11.05 23.72 29.07
CA GLU A 46 10.84 25.13 29.45
C GLU A 46 12.16 25.76 29.87
N ALA A 47 12.19 27.11 30.01
CA ALA A 47 13.42 27.84 30.34
C ALA A 47 14.02 27.46 31.70
N THR A 48 13.25 26.84 32.57
CA THR A 48 13.63 26.40 33.91
C THR A 48 14.06 24.94 33.98
N ASP A 49 13.91 24.18 32.91
CA ASP A 49 14.22 22.75 32.87
C ASP A 49 15.74 22.52 32.72
N ASP A 50 16.22 21.44 33.30
CA ASP A 50 17.58 20.98 33.06
C ASP A 50 17.64 20.24 31.74
N PHE A 51 18.42 20.72 30.78
CA PHE A 51 18.62 20.08 29.49
C PHE A 51 19.62 18.92 29.63
N LEU A 52 19.09 17.70 29.62
CA LEU A 52 19.91 16.49 29.77
C LEU A 52 20.24 15.87 28.40
N ARG A 53 21.50 15.50 28.20
CA ARG A 53 21.94 14.79 26.98
C ARG A 53 21.22 13.45 26.79
N THR A 54 20.88 12.79 27.89
CA THR A 54 20.12 11.52 27.86
C THR A 54 18.76 11.67 27.22
N ASP A 55 18.01 12.69 27.60
CA ASP A 55 16.67 12.98 27.11
C ASP A 55 16.70 13.33 25.63
N PHE A 56 17.72 14.11 25.23
CA PHE A 56 17.95 14.45 23.85
C PHE A 56 18.24 13.21 22.96
N ASN A 57 19.12 12.32 23.46
CA ASN A 57 19.43 11.07 22.75
C ASN A 57 18.21 10.13 22.69
N GLU A 58 17.37 10.10 23.73
CA GLU A 58 16.13 9.35 23.74
C GLU A 58 15.16 9.89 22.69
N ASP A 59 15.02 11.20 22.58
CA ASP A 59 14.16 11.82 21.57
C ASP A 59 14.64 11.53 20.15
N PHE A 60 15.95 11.57 19.90
CA PHE A 60 16.49 11.15 18.60
C PHE A 60 16.19 9.69 18.28
N ALA A 61 16.29 8.79 19.26
CA ALA A 61 15.96 7.39 19.06
C ALA A 61 14.46 7.20 18.71
N LYS A 62 13.56 7.94 19.37
CA LYS A 62 12.12 7.95 19.07
C LYS A 62 11.85 8.48 17.66
N ILE A 63 12.52 9.56 17.27
CA ILE A 63 12.40 10.16 15.93
C ILE A 63 12.88 9.17 14.85
N ASP A 64 14.05 8.57 15.03
CA ASP A 64 14.61 7.58 14.10
C ASP A 64 13.67 6.39 13.93
N ALA A 65 13.14 5.84 15.02
CA ALA A 65 12.18 4.75 14.98
C ALA A 65 10.87 5.14 14.28
N ALA A 66 10.38 6.35 14.51
CA ALA A 66 9.16 6.86 13.87
C ALA A 66 9.35 7.05 12.35
N ILE A 67 10.49 7.60 11.92
CA ILE A 67 10.84 7.76 10.51
C ILE A 67 10.94 6.39 9.84
N ARG A 68 11.64 5.43 10.46
CA ARG A 68 11.75 4.05 9.95
C ARG A 68 10.37 3.42 9.75
N SER A 69 9.51 3.49 10.76
CA SER A 69 8.15 2.94 10.69
C SER A 69 7.32 3.60 9.58
N ALA A 70 7.44 4.92 9.39
CA ALA A 70 6.76 5.63 8.31
C ALA A 70 7.26 5.19 6.92
N VAL A 71 8.57 5.00 6.75
CA VAL A 71 9.18 4.51 5.50
C VAL A 71 8.72 3.08 5.21
N GLU A 72 8.77 2.18 6.18
CA GLU A 72 8.30 0.80 6.04
C GLU A 72 6.81 0.75 5.66
N THR A 73 5.99 1.57 6.32
CA THR A 73 4.56 1.68 5.99
C THR A 73 4.34 2.20 4.57
N ALA A 74 5.12 3.18 4.12
CA ALA A 74 5.04 3.71 2.76
C ALA A 74 5.46 2.67 1.72
N GLN A 75 6.52 1.92 1.98
CA GLN A 75 7.03 0.86 1.11
C GLN A 75 6.11 -0.38 1.06
N ALA A 76 5.37 -0.64 2.14
CA ALA A 76 4.40 -1.74 2.18
C ALA A 76 3.11 -1.47 1.38
N LYS A 77 2.87 -0.22 0.96
CA LYS A 77 1.70 0.10 0.13
C LYS A 77 1.89 -0.46 -1.27
N PRO A 78 0.87 -1.16 -1.82
CA PRO A 78 0.92 -1.61 -3.20
C PRO A 78 1.05 -0.41 -4.14
N GLU A 79 1.99 -0.48 -5.07
CA GLU A 79 2.12 0.47 -6.16
C GLU A 79 1.04 0.20 -7.20
N VAL A 80 0.32 1.24 -7.60
CA VAL A 80 -0.70 1.15 -8.65
C VAL A 80 -0.20 1.86 -9.89
N VAL A 81 -0.09 1.11 -10.98
CA VAL A 81 0.33 1.60 -12.29
C VAL A 81 -0.90 1.68 -13.20
N THR A 82 -1.08 2.80 -13.87
CA THR A 82 -2.15 3.00 -14.84
C THR A 82 -1.57 3.28 -16.21
N GLY A 83 -2.29 2.87 -17.25
CA GLY A 83 -1.89 3.12 -18.63
C GLY A 83 -2.99 2.77 -19.61
N SER A 84 -2.65 2.85 -20.89
CA SER A 84 -3.55 2.47 -21.97
C SER A 84 -2.79 1.78 -23.10
N TYR A 85 -3.51 1.03 -23.93
CA TYR A 85 -3.03 0.50 -25.19
C TYR A 85 -4.16 0.50 -26.22
N THR A 86 -3.80 0.54 -27.49
CA THR A 86 -4.74 0.34 -28.61
C THR A 86 -4.69 -1.11 -29.05
N GLY A 87 -5.84 -1.75 -29.16
CA GLY A 87 -5.95 -3.12 -29.66
C GLY A 87 -5.45 -3.27 -31.10
N ASN A 88 -5.03 -4.48 -31.48
CA ASN A 88 -4.45 -4.78 -32.79
C ASN A 88 -4.97 -6.07 -33.45
N ASN A 89 -6.01 -6.70 -32.88
CA ASN A 89 -6.59 -7.98 -33.33
C ASN A 89 -5.66 -9.20 -33.28
N ALA A 90 -4.50 -9.10 -32.63
CA ALA A 90 -3.70 -10.29 -32.37
C ALA A 90 -4.47 -11.23 -31.43
N GLU A 91 -4.48 -12.54 -31.74
CA GLU A 91 -5.19 -13.54 -30.93
C GLU A 91 -4.73 -13.46 -29.46
N TYR A 92 -3.42 -13.38 -29.25
CA TYR A 92 -2.81 -13.11 -27.95
C TYR A 92 -1.80 -11.99 -28.10
N ARG A 93 -1.80 -11.08 -27.16
CA ARG A 93 -0.83 -9.98 -27.08
C ARG A 93 -0.44 -9.71 -25.63
N GLU A 94 0.84 -9.62 -25.38
CA GLU A 94 1.38 -9.18 -24.11
C GLU A 94 1.51 -7.66 -24.08
N ILE A 95 1.08 -7.07 -22.98
CA ILE A 95 1.30 -5.66 -22.63
C ILE A 95 2.36 -5.66 -21.55
N ASP A 96 3.56 -5.22 -21.93
CA ASP A 96 4.73 -5.20 -21.07
C ASP A 96 4.65 -4.03 -20.09
N LEU A 97 4.78 -4.31 -18.80
CA LEU A 97 4.83 -3.34 -17.71
C LEU A 97 6.23 -3.28 -17.07
N GLY A 98 7.14 -4.19 -17.42
CA GLY A 98 8.44 -4.36 -16.79
C GLY A 98 8.36 -5.02 -15.40
N PHE A 99 7.21 -5.54 -14.99
CA PHE A 99 7.01 -6.26 -13.74
C PHE A 99 5.80 -7.20 -13.81
N ARG A 100 5.78 -8.21 -12.94
CA ARG A 100 4.63 -9.11 -12.76
C ARG A 100 3.56 -8.46 -11.87
N PRO A 101 2.38 -8.11 -12.39
CA PRO A 101 1.33 -7.53 -11.58
C PRO A 101 0.61 -8.61 -10.75
N LYS A 102 0.27 -8.26 -9.50
CA LYS A 102 -0.60 -9.07 -8.62
C LYS A 102 -2.03 -9.09 -9.11
N ALA A 103 -2.49 -7.98 -9.68
CA ALA A 103 -3.81 -7.85 -10.27
C ALA A 103 -3.81 -6.83 -11.41
N VAL A 104 -4.70 -7.04 -12.39
CA VAL A 104 -4.97 -6.10 -13.48
C VAL A 104 -6.47 -5.93 -13.62
N ILE A 105 -6.92 -4.68 -13.68
CA ILE A 105 -8.28 -4.31 -14.07
C ILE A 105 -8.18 -3.63 -15.44
N LEU A 106 -8.91 -4.15 -16.40
CA LEU A 106 -8.97 -3.63 -17.76
C LEU A 106 -10.34 -2.98 -17.98
N PHE A 107 -10.35 -1.72 -18.33
CA PHE A 107 -11.54 -0.94 -18.67
C PHE A 107 -11.76 -0.99 -20.16
N CYS A 108 -12.88 -1.57 -20.58
CA CYS A 108 -13.29 -1.67 -21.97
C CYS A 108 -14.39 -0.65 -22.24
N ARG A 109 -14.31 0.08 -23.34
CA ARG A 109 -15.28 1.16 -23.66
C ARG A 109 -16.68 0.59 -23.95
N GLU A 110 -16.76 -0.50 -24.69
CA GLU A 110 -18.01 -1.09 -25.17
C GLU A 110 -18.49 -2.30 -24.36
N TYR A 111 -17.69 -2.75 -23.37
CA TYR A 111 -17.94 -3.96 -22.60
C TYR A 111 -17.67 -3.74 -21.12
N ASP A 112 -18.13 -4.68 -20.32
CA ASP A 112 -17.82 -4.68 -18.88
C ASP A 112 -16.31 -4.74 -18.64
N SER A 113 -15.86 -4.03 -17.62
CA SER A 113 -14.48 -4.13 -17.17
C SER A 113 -14.14 -5.56 -16.78
N VAL A 114 -12.96 -6.01 -17.16
CA VAL A 114 -12.47 -7.35 -16.85
C VAL A 114 -11.29 -7.28 -15.89
N MET A 115 -11.18 -8.28 -15.01
CA MET A 115 -10.14 -8.35 -14.01
C MET A 115 -9.48 -9.73 -14.04
N ALA A 116 -8.15 -9.73 -13.87
CA ALA A 116 -7.36 -10.91 -13.58
C ALA A 116 -6.41 -10.62 -12.42
N TYR A 117 -6.09 -11.63 -11.63
CA TYR A 117 -5.10 -11.56 -10.57
C TYR A 117 -4.25 -12.84 -10.56
N GLU A 118 -3.16 -12.81 -9.82
CA GLU A 118 -2.20 -13.90 -9.82
C GLU A 118 -2.85 -15.27 -9.59
N GLY A 119 -2.61 -16.21 -10.54
CA GLY A 119 -3.21 -17.55 -10.53
C GLY A 119 -4.70 -17.62 -10.86
N ARG A 120 -5.35 -16.49 -11.21
CA ARG A 120 -6.77 -16.42 -11.58
C ARG A 120 -6.98 -15.58 -12.83
N PRO A 121 -6.81 -16.16 -14.01
CA PRO A 121 -7.11 -15.49 -15.28
C PRO A 121 -8.61 -15.24 -15.44
N ARG A 122 -8.96 -14.22 -16.22
CA ARG A 122 -10.31 -14.05 -16.73
C ARG A 122 -10.50 -14.95 -17.95
N LEU A 123 -11.40 -15.89 -17.86
CA LEU A 123 -11.76 -16.77 -18.94
C LEU A 123 -12.95 -16.22 -19.76
N SER A 124 -13.10 -16.69 -20.97
CA SER A 124 -14.29 -16.50 -21.79
C SER A 124 -15.52 -17.14 -21.11
N HIS A 125 -16.71 -16.82 -21.59
CA HIS A 125 -17.95 -17.37 -21.04
C HIS A 125 -17.98 -18.92 -21.06
N THR A 126 -17.33 -19.53 -22.04
CA THR A 126 -17.24 -20.99 -22.18
C THR A 126 -16.06 -21.61 -21.44
N GLY A 127 -15.15 -20.77 -20.91
CA GLY A 127 -14.00 -21.24 -20.17
C GLY A 127 -12.84 -21.78 -21.02
N ASP A 128 -12.96 -21.75 -22.35
CA ASP A 128 -11.97 -22.31 -23.28
C ASP A 128 -10.88 -21.34 -23.72
N LYS A 129 -11.08 -20.03 -23.51
CA LYS A 129 -10.13 -18.98 -23.88
C LYS A 129 -9.82 -18.06 -22.71
N THR A 130 -8.54 -17.70 -22.59
CA THR A 130 -8.09 -16.74 -21.59
C THR A 130 -8.16 -15.33 -22.17
N MET A 131 -9.07 -14.51 -21.64
CA MET A 131 -9.29 -13.13 -22.08
C MET A 131 -8.30 -12.14 -21.50
N LEU A 132 -7.89 -12.37 -20.27
CA LEU A 132 -6.95 -11.54 -19.53
C LEU A 132 -6.22 -12.44 -18.51
N THR A 133 -4.89 -12.35 -18.47
CA THR A 133 -4.08 -13.03 -17.46
C THR A 133 -2.85 -12.21 -17.15
N THR A 134 -2.33 -12.32 -15.93
CA THR A 134 -1.04 -11.74 -15.55
C THR A 134 0.10 -12.59 -16.08
N THR A 135 1.20 -11.95 -16.51
CA THR A 135 2.45 -12.58 -16.97
C THR A 135 3.61 -12.13 -16.09
N ASP A 136 4.80 -12.64 -16.34
CA ASP A 136 5.99 -12.27 -15.55
C ASP A 136 6.39 -10.80 -15.75
N ASN A 137 6.08 -10.22 -16.92
CA ASN A 137 6.45 -8.84 -17.26
C ASN A 137 5.25 -7.90 -17.44
N GLY A 138 4.01 -8.39 -17.25
CA GLY A 138 2.85 -7.57 -17.50
C GLY A 138 1.55 -8.38 -17.51
N PHE A 139 0.78 -8.25 -18.59
CA PHE A 139 -0.44 -9.01 -18.75
C PHE A 139 -0.72 -9.32 -20.22
N GLN A 140 -1.40 -10.45 -20.47
CA GLN A 140 -1.79 -10.89 -21.79
C GLN A 140 -3.26 -10.62 -22.02
N VAL A 141 -3.59 -10.10 -23.18
CA VAL A 141 -4.93 -9.82 -23.69
C VAL A 141 -5.24 -10.72 -24.88
N TYR A 142 -6.52 -10.85 -25.21
CA TYR A 142 -7.00 -11.78 -26.22
C TYR A 142 -7.95 -11.09 -27.20
N TYR A 143 -7.87 -11.51 -28.48
CA TYR A 143 -8.84 -11.20 -29.52
C TYR A 143 -9.24 -12.47 -30.24
N GLY A 144 -10.54 -12.74 -30.29
CA GLY A 144 -11.07 -13.87 -31.02
C GLY A 144 -12.60 -13.89 -31.04
N TYR A 145 -13.16 -14.69 -31.93
CA TYR A 145 -14.60 -14.92 -32.04
C TYR A 145 -14.94 -16.22 -31.33
N TYR A 146 -15.97 -16.19 -30.51
CA TYR A 146 -16.65 -17.40 -30.07
C TYR A 146 -18.06 -17.42 -30.64
N ARG A 147 -18.40 -18.49 -31.38
CA ARG A 147 -19.75 -18.79 -31.80
C ARG A 147 -20.38 -19.74 -30.79
N SER A 148 -21.35 -19.28 -30.02
CA SER A 148 -22.26 -20.18 -29.32
C SER A 148 -23.18 -20.82 -30.34
N GLY A 149 -23.13 -22.15 -30.54
CA GLY A 149 -23.92 -22.90 -31.54
C GLY A 149 -25.42 -22.92 -31.29
N LEU A 150 -25.95 -22.20 -30.31
CA LEU A 150 -27.37 -22.26 -29.90
C LEU A 150 -28.11 -20.92 -29.95
N THR A 151 -27.44 -19.80 -30.12
CA THR A 151 -28.07 -18.49 -30.28
C THR A 151 -27.19 -17.59 -31.12
N ASP A 152 -27.76 -16.73 -31.97
CA ASP A 152 -27.07 -15.75 -32.83
C ASP A 152 -26.33 -14.63 -32.04
N TYR A 153 -26.00 -14.84 -30.79
CA TYR A 153 -25.25 -13.91 -29.99
C TYR A 153 -23.75 -14.24 -30.04
N ASP A 154 -23.02 -13.50 -30.85
CA ASP A 154 -21.56 -13.46 -30.81
C ASP A 154 -21.09 -12.85 -29.47
N TYR A 155 -20.83 -13.67 -28.46
CA TYR A 155 -20.09 -13.22 -27.29
C TYR A 155 -18.65 -12.97 -27.73
N ARG A 156 -18.31 -11.71 -27.89
CA ARG A 156 -16.94 -11.28 -28.22
C ARG A 156 -16.20 -10.97 -26.91
N PRO A 157 -15.30 -11.83 -26.44
CA PRO A 157 -14.35 -11.41 -25.41
C PRO A 157 -13.35 -10.48 -26.09
N VAL A 158 -13.53 -9.16 -25.93
CA VAL A 158 -12.74 -8.18 -26.67
C VAL A 158 -11.88 -7.39 -25.72
N THR A 159 -10.69 -7.90 -25.48
CA THR A 159 -9.65 -7.16 -24.76
C THR A 159 -8.53 -6.67 -25.69
N ASN A 160 -8.62 -6.94 -27.03
CA ASN A 160 -7.58 -6.55 -28.00
C ASN A 160 -8.13 -6.26 -29.43
N LYS A 161 -9.33 -5.66 -29.55
CA LYS A 161 -9.92 -5.29 -30.84
C LYS A 161 -9.17 -4.11 -31.45
N SER A 162 -8.81 -4.22 -32.74
CA SER A 162 -8.06 -3.19 -33.46
C SER A 162 -8.80 -1.86 -33.48
N GLY A 163 -8.05 -0.79 -33.16
CA GLY A 163 -8.57 0.58 -33.15
C GLY A 163 -9.30 0.98 -31.86
N GLU A 164 -9.58 0.04 -30.94
CA GLU A 164 -10.17 0.35 -29.63
C GLU A 164 -9.09 0.69 -28.60
N GLU A 165 -9.31 1.73 -27.82
CA GLU A 165 -8.46 2.08 -26.69
C GLU A 165 -8.93 1.35 -25.44
N TYR A 166 -8.00 0.69 -24.76
CA TYR A 166 -8.18 0.03 -23.48
C TYR A 166 -7.35 0.73 -22.44
N ARG A 167 -7.94 0.99 -21.27
CA ARG A 167 -7.24 1.54 -20.12
C ARG A 167 -7.11 0.49 -19.04
N TYR A 168 -5.98 0.49 -18.34
CA TYR A 168 -5.74 -0.49 -17.29
C TYR A 168 -5.26 0.15 -15.99
N LEU A 169 -5.49 -0.59 -14.92
CA LEU A 169 -4.93 -0.41 -13.60
C LEU A 169 -4.26 -1.71 -13.22
N ALA A 170 -2.96 -1.66 -12.94
CA ALA A 170 -2.17 -2.81 -12.52
C ALA A 170 -1.61 -2.58 -11.11
N VAL A 171 -1.69 -3.61 -10.27
CA VAL A 171 -1.16 -3.59 -8.89
C VAL A 171 0.15 -4.37 -8.89
N LYS A 172 1.22 -3.72 -8.41
CA LYS A 172 2.57 -4.30 -8.30
C LYS A 172 2.78 -5.02 -6.97
#